data_aabed06a5071ac93fd1e1ea71ec51742
#
_entry.id   aabed06a5071ac93fd1e1ea71ec51742
#
_cell.length_a   1.000
_cell.length_b   1.000
_cell.length_c   1.000
_cell.angle_alpha   90.00
_cell.angle_beta   90.00
_cell.angle_gamma   90.00
#
_symmetry.space_group_name_H-M   'P 1'
#
loop_
_entity.id
_entity.type
_entity.pdbx_description
1 polymer ?
#
loop_
_entity_poly.entity_id
_entity_poly.type
_entity_poly.pdbx_seq_one_letter_code
_entity_poly.pdbx_strand_id
1 'polypeptide(L)'
;MSPENILRERYRDVRCRSERICAPLAAEDHVPQPVAEVSPPKWHLAHTSWFFESLVLQRYQPTYSVFHPRYAYLFNSYYKGAGSHLPRHQRGDLSRPTVAEVLAYRAHVDAAMLELLGRKLMPDVAALIELGLHHEQQHQELLLTDIKYILGHNPLAPDYDPIRVSAIDLTAEHDGTCPPLDDWLDVPAAMVQIGHVGPGFAFDNESPQHPVWVPATQLRRALVTNAEYLAFIQSGGYERHEFWHSDGWDWVQSLPQKAPLYWHPSPDDSAQWLHFTLTGVQPLPATAPVTHLSYFEAHAFCQWAGWRLPTEFEWEVGAPHFNWGRRWEWTQSAYQPYPGFKRSADIVGEYNGKFMVNQQVLRGASFATPPGHARLTYRNFFHANTRWQYSGLRPARDPITKALS
;
A
#
# COMPACT_ATOMS: atom_id res chain seq x y z
N MET A 1 26.49 -17.63 3.28
CA MET A 1 25.85 -17.41 4.61
C MET A 1 24.85 -18.54 4.84
N SER A 2 24.66 -19.00 6.07
CA SER A 2 23.58 -19.96 6.36
C SER A 2 22.20 -19.27 6.22
N PRO A 3 21.12 -20.04 5.96
CA PRO A 3 19.76 -19.49 5.90
C PRO A 3 19.37 -18.69 7.15
N GLU A 4 19.80 -19.15 8.33
CA GLU A 4 19.54 -18.46 9.61
C GLU A 4 20.25 -17.09 9.66
N ASN A 5 21.48 -17.00 9.17
CA ASN A 5 22.22 -15.74 9.12
C ASN A 5 21.56 -14.75 8.14
N ILE A 6 21.06 -15.24 7.00
CA ILE A 6 20.30 -14.41 6.03
C ILE A 6 19.04 -13.85 6.68
N LEU A 7 18.26 -14.70 7.37
CA LEU A 7 17.03 -14.28 8.04
C LEU A 7 17.31 -13.26 9.17
N ARG A 8 18.41 -13.46 9.91
CA ARG A 8 18.85 -12.56 10.98
C ARG A 8 19.23 -11.17 10.47
N GLU A 9 20.02 -11.10 9.39
CA GLU A 9 20.37 -9.82 8.78
C GLU A 9 19.14 -9.12 8.20
N ARG A 10 18.29 -9.86 7.48
CA ARG A 10 17.02 -9.34 6.97
C ARG A 10 16.12 -8.79 8.10
N TYR A 11 16.08 -9.48 9.25
CA TYR A 11 15.34 -8.98 10.43
C TYR A 11 15.89 -7.61 10.86
N ARG A 12 17.19 -7.47 11.02
CA ARG A 12 17.82 -6.20 11.41
C ARG A 12 17.51 -5.08 10.42
N ASP A 13 17.65 -5.35 9.12
CA ASP A 13 17.44 -4.36 8.06
C ASP A 13 16.00 -3.85 8.05
N VAL A 14 15.03 -4.76 8.15
CA VAL A 14 13.60 -4.39 8.18
C VAL A 14 13.29 -3.57 9.43
N ARG A 15 13.75 -3.99 10.61
CA ARG A 15 13.51 -3.27 11.88
C ARG A 15 14.12 -1.86 11.86
N CYS A 16 15.39 -1.76 11.47
CA CYS A 16 16.08 -0.47 11.33
C CYS A 16 15.40 0.46 10.31
N ARG A 17 14.85 -0.09 9.22
CA ARG A 17 14.17 0.74 8.22
C ARG A 17 12.93 1.43 8.81
N SER A 18 12.11 0.74 9.60
CA SER A 18 10.94 1.33 10.26
C SER A 18 11.32 2.49 11.18
N GLU A 19 12.41 2.35 11.93
CA GLU A 19 12.92 3.42 12.80
C GLU A 19 13.46 4.59 11.99
N ARG A 20 14.19 4.32 10.90
CA ARG A 20 14.69 5.39 10.00
C ARG A 20 13.56 6.18 9.36
N ILE A 21 12.46 5.54 8.99
CA ILE A 21 11.26 6.24 8.48
C ILE A 21 10.70 7.19 9.54
N CYS A 22 10.72 6.84 10.81
CA CYS A 22 10.20 7.68 11.87
C CYS A 22 11.20 8.71 12.43
N ALA A 23 12.50 8.57 12.14
CA ALA A 23 13.56 9.40 12.71
C ALA A 23 13.45 10.92 12.44
N PRO A 24 12.92 11.39 11.27
CA PRO A 24 12.73 12.81 11.01
C PRO A 24 11.59 13.44 11.80
N LEU A 25 10.66 12.66 12.32
CA LEU A 25 9.44 13.17 12.97
C LEU A 25 9.72 13.76 14.34
N ALA A 26 9.06 14.88 14.66
CA ALA A 26 8.96 15.35 16.03
C ALA A 26 8.13 14.38 16.89
N ALA A 27 8.30 14.42 18.21
CA ALA A 27 7.54 13.55 19.10
C ALA A 27 6.01 13.74 18.95
N GLU A 28 5.60 14.96 18.66
CA GLU A 28 4.22 15.36 18.44
C GLU A 28 3.62 14.74 17.17
N ASP A 29 4.40 14.54 16.12
CA ASP A 29 3.97 13.95 14.84
C ASP A 29 3.64 12.46 14.96
N HIS A 30 4.08 11.81 16.02
CA HIS A 30 3.84 10.39 16.27
C HIS A 30 2.45 10.07 16.83
N VAL A 31 1.64 11.08 17.15
CA VAL A 31 0.36 10.88 17.87
C VAL A 31 -0.87 11.14 17.00
N PRO A 32 -0.90 12.12 16.07
CA PRO A 32 -2.13 12.49 15.37
C PRO A 32 -2.75 11.34 14.58
N GLN A 33 -4.10 11.31 14.59
CA GLN A 33 -4.92 10.43 13.78
C GLN A 33 -6.07 11.26 13.17
N PRO A 34 -5.84 11.96 12.04
CA PRO A 34 -6.85 12.84 11.45
C PRO A 34 -8.11 12.12 11.00
N VAL A 35 -8.01 10.85 10.61
CA VAL A 35 -9.12 9.97 10.20
C VAL A 35 -8.90 8.55 10.72
N ALA A 36 -9.96 7.76 10.81
CA ALA A 36 -9.91 6.40 11.37
C ALA A 36 -8.99 5.43 10.58
N GLU A 37 -8.82 5.69 9.30
CA GLU A 37 -8.02 4.86 8.39
C GLU A 37 -6.51 5.05 8.56
N VAL A 38 -6.08 6.25 8.95
CA VAL A 38 -4.69 6.61 9.23
C VAL A 38 -4.34 6.20 10.66
N SER A 39 -3.17 5.63 10.86
CA SER A 39 -2.69 5.27 12.21
C SER A 39 -1.47 6.11 12.60
N PRO A 40 -1.35 6.47 13.88
CA PRO A 40 -0.18 7.21 14.37
C PRO A 40 1.12 6.45 14.13
N PRO A 41 2.22 7.11 13.74
CA PRO A 41 3.52 6.46 13.53
C PRO A 41 3.99 5.61 14.72
N LYS A 42 3.83 6.06 15.96
CA LYS A 42 4.19 5.25 17.13
C LYS A 42 3.37 3.97 17.25
N TRP A 43 2.11 3.99 16.78
CA TRP A 43 1.28 2.78 16.80
C TRP A 43 1.84 1.74 15.83
N HIS A 44 2.27 2.12 14.63
CA HIS A 44 2.92 1.22 13.68
C HIS A 44 4.18 0.57 14.25
N LEU A 45 5.06 1.39 14.86
CA LEU A 45 6.30 0.89 15.50
C LEU A 45 6.01 -0.13 16.60
N ALA A 46 5.00 0.12 17.41
CA ALA A 46 4.61 -0.78 18.48
C ALA A 46 3.86 -2.03 17.96
N HIS A 47 2.98 -1.87 16.95
CA HIS A 47 2.23 -2.98 16.36
C HIS A 47 3.12 -4.02 15.70
N THR A 48 4.13 -3.60 14.96
CA THR A 48 5.11 -4.53 14.36
C THR A 48 5.95 -5.23 15.42
N SER A 49 6.23 -4.60 16.56
CA SER A 49 6.86 -5.26 17.71
C SER A 49 5.91 -6.25 18.39
N TRP A 50 4.64 -5.86 18.55
CA TRP A 50 3.59 -6.74 19.05
C TRP A 50 3.47 -8.05 18.26
N PHE A 51 3.61 -7.99 16.94
CA PHE A 51 3.57 -9.20 16.10
C PHE A 51 4.64 -10.20 16.53
N PHE A 52 5.89 -9.76 16.63
CA PHE A 52 7.00 -10.63 17.03
C PHE A 52 6.90 -11.07 18.49
N GLU A 53 6.49 -10.17 19.41
CA GLU A 53 6.30 -10.53 20.81
C GLU A 53 5.21 -11.59 20.99
N SER A 54 4.01 -11.32 20.43
CA SER A 54 2.83 -12.15 20.72
C SER A 54 2.77 -13.44 19.90
N LEU A 55 3.23 -13.41 18.65
CA LEU A 55 3.10 -14.55 17.74
C LEU A 55 4.37 -15.41 17.68
N VAL A 56 5.55 -14.85 18.00
CA VAL A 56 6.81 -15.57 17.94
C VAL A 56 7.39 -15.79 19.33
N LEU A 57 7.78 -14.72 20.06
CA LEU A 57 8.56 -14.86 21.30
C LEU A 57 7.80 -15.58 22.41
N GLN A 58 6.55 -15.22 22.66
CA GLN A 58 5.75 -15.87 23.71
C GLN A 58 5.48 -17.35 23.44
N ARG A 59 5.57 -17.79 22.18
CA ARG A 59 5.32 -19.19 21.81
C ARG A 59 6.60 -20.04 21.74
N TYR A 60 7.70 -19.44 21.29
CA TYR A 60 8.91 -20.19 20.93
C TYR A 60 10.15 -19.82 21.77
N GLN A 61 10.03 -18.86 22.71
CA GLN A 61 11.07 -18.51 23.67
C GLN A 61 10.55 -18.63 25.11
N PRO A 62 10.64 -19.81 25.75
CA PRO A 62 10.04 -20.05 27.09
C PRO A 62 10.51 -19.11 28.20
N THR A 63 11.73 -18.54 28.06
CA THR A 63 12.33 -17.61 29.03
C THR A 63 12.00 -16.15 28.75
N TYR A 64 11.19 -15.87 27.70
CA TYR A 64 10.84 -14.51 27.34
C TYR A 64 9.92 -13.87 28.37
N SER A 65 10.27 -12.66 28.79
CA SER A 65 9.43 -11.82 29.67
C SER A 65 8.73 -10.74 28.87
N VAL A 66 7.42 -10.72 28.92
CA VAL A 66 6.58 -9.70 28.25
C VAL A 66 6.95 -8.30 28.75
N PHE A 67 7.17 -7.36 27.83
CA PHE A 67 7.57 -5.99 28.19
C PHE A 67 6.52 -5.27 29.03
N HIS A 68 5.24 -5.33 28.60
CA HIS A 68 4.14 -4.72 29.35
C HIS A 68 2.83 -5.47 29.08
N PRO A 69 2.09 -5.93 30.12
CA PRO A 69 0.92 -6.81 29.97
C PRO A 69 -0.24 -6.20 29.17
N ARG A 70 -0.37 -4.86 29.13
CA ARG A 70 -1.43 -4.16 28.38
C ARG A 70 -1.09 -3.91 26.92
N TYR A 71 0.16 -4.13 26.47
CA TYR A 71 0.56 -3.86 25.09
C TYR A 71 -0.07 -4.85 24.12
N ALA A 72 -0.38 -6.06 24.57
CA ALA A 72 -1.16 -7.01 23.77
C ALA A 72 -2.53 -6.44 23.35
N TYR A 73 -3.21 -5.70 24.22
CA TYR A 73 -4.47 -5.02 23.91
C TYR A 73 -4.26 -3.76 23.05
N LEU A 74 -3.28 -2.91 23.39
CA LEU A 74 -3.07 -1.61 22.73
C LEU A 74 -2.63 -1.73 21.28
N PHE A 75 -1.81 -2.75 20.98
CA PHE A 75 -1.12 -2.86 19.69
C PHE A 75 -1.57 -4.05 18.84
N ASN A 76 -2.50 -4.88 19.31
CA ASN A 76 -3.26 -5.76 18.43
C ASN A 76 -4.18 -4.92 17.52
N SER A 77 -4.38 -5.34 16.27
CA SER A 77 -5.27 -4.61 15.35
C SER A 77 -6.58 -5.36 15.08
N TYR A 78 -6.50 -6.50 14.45
CA TYR A 78 -7.68 -7.27 14.03
C TYR A 78 -7.57 -8.77 14.31
N TYR A 79 -6.52 -9.19 14.98
CA TYR A 79 -6.32 -10.60 15.30
C TYR A 79 -7.18 -11.00 16.50
N LYS A 80 -8.43 -11.41 16.21
CA LYS A 80 -9.40 -11.80 17.27
C LYS A 80 -8.93 -13.01 18.05
N GLY A 81 -8.22 -13.92 17.40
CA GLY A 81 -7.59 -15.07 18.05
C GLY A 81 -6.49 -14.70 19.06
N ALA A 82 -5.91 -13.49 18.95
CA ALA A 82 -4.95 -12.95 19.92
C ALA A 82 -5.60 -12.15 21.07
N GLY A 83 -6.94 -12.09 21.13
CA GLY A 83 -7.69 -11.40 22.18
C GLY A 83 -8.33 -10.09 21.75
N SER A 84 -8.83 -9.32 22.72
CA SER A 84 -9.43 -8.01 22.47
C SER A 84 -8.36 -6.99 22.07
N HIS A 85 -8.78 -5.94 21.36
CA HIS A 85 -7.89 -4.89 20.86
C HIS A 85 -8.53 -3.51 21.00
N LEU A 86 -7.69 -2.47 20.98
CA LEU A 86 -8.11 -1.08 20.92
C LEU A 86 -8.82 -0.81 19.57
N PRO A 87 -10.01 -0.17 19.57
CA PRO A 87 -10.66 0.24 18.33
C PRO A 87 -9.77 1.13 17.45
N ARG A 88 -9.80 0.92 16.13
CA ARG A 88 -8.90 1.61 15.21
C ARG A 88 -8.96 3.13 15.32
N HIS A 89 -10.17 3.70 15.44
CA HIS A 89 -10.38 5.15 15.54
C HIS A 89 -9.89 5.79 16.85
N GLN A 90 -9.49 4.98 17.84
CA GLN A 90 -8.98 5.44 19.15
C GLN A 90 -7.44 5.39 19.24
N ARG A 91 -6.74 5.02 18.18
CA ARG A 91 -5.27 4.93 18.19
C ARG A 91 -4.61 6.28 18.44
N GLY A 92 -5.22 7.37 17.95
CA GLY A 92 -4.79 8.74 18.18
C GLY A 92 -5.03 9.26 19.62
N ASP A 93 -5.89 8.61 20.39
CA ASP A 93 -6.16 9.01 21.80
C ASP A 93 -5.03 8.59 22.76
N LEU A 94 -4.10 7.74 22.27
CA LEU A 94 -3.01 7.21 23.07
C LEU A 94 -1.89 8.25 23.26
N SER A 95 -1.97 9.12 24.28
CA SER A 95 -0.82 9.92 24.70
C SER A 95 0.28 9.06 25.37
N ARG A 96 -0.10 7.90 25.92
CA ARG A 96 0.79 6.88 26.50
C ARG A 96 0.52 5.52 25.86
N PRO A 97 1.58 4.70 25.62
CA PRO A 97 3.00 5.01 25.90
C PRO A 97 3.53 6.17 25.06
N THR A 98 4.58 6.82 25.57
CA THR A 98 5.38 7.81 24.83
C THR A 98 6.14 7.16 23.67
N VAL A 99 6.65 7.97 22.73
CA VAL A 99 7.53 7.46 21.66
C VAL A 99 8.77 6.75 22.23
N ALA A 100 9.38 7.32 23.29
CA ALA A 100 10.55 6.72 23.94
C ALA A 100 10.22 5.34 24.56
N GLU A 101 9.05 5.18 25.19
CA GLU A 101 8.61 3.88 25.72
C GLU A 101 8.32 2.87 24.61
N VAL A 102 7.79 3.31 23.45
CA VAL A 102 7.60 2.44 22.29
C VAL A 102 8.95 2.01 21.70
N LEU A 103 9.93 2.89 21.60
CA LEU A 103 11.28 2.54 21.15
C LEU A 103 11.98 1.59 22.13
N ALA A 104 11.81 1.77 23.44
CA ALA A 104 12.29 0.84 24.44
C ALA A 104 11.63 -0.54 24.32
N TYR A 105 10.31 -0.58 24.04
CA TYR A 105 9.59 -1.81 23.73
C TYR A 105 10.16 -2.51 22.51
N ARG A 106 10.41 -1.79 21.40
CA ARG A 106 11.04 -2.35 20.20
C ARG A 106 12.41 -2.96 20.52
N ALA A 107 13.25 -2.21 21.21
CA ALA A 107 14.60 -2.69 21.57
C ALA A 107 14.55 -3.95 22.42
N HIS A 108 13.60 -4.06 23.37
CA HIS A 108 13.41 -5.27 24.17
C HIS A 108 13.02 -6.49 23.32
N VAL A 109 12.06 -6.31 22.39
CA VAL A 109 11.63 -7.36 21.46
C VAL A 109 12.79 -7.74 20.52
N ASP A 110 13.52 -6.76 19.99
CA ASP A 110 14.62 -7.00 19.05
C ASP A 110 15.78 -7.77 19.68
N ALA A 111 16.12 -7.47 20.94
CA ALA A 111 17.13 -8.22 21.68
C ALA A 111 16.76 -9.71 21.81
N ALA A 112 15.52 -10.00 22.19
CA ALA A 112 15.02 -11.36 22.32
C ALA A 112 14.90 -12.09 20.97
N MET A 113 14.44 -11.40 19.92
CA MET A 113 14.39 -11.96 18.56
C MET A 113 15.77 -12.28 18.02
N LEU A 114 16.77 -11.42 18.23
CA LEU A 114 18.15 -11.67 17.79
C LEU A 114 18.80 -12.85 18.54
N GLU A 115 18.43 -13.06 19.79
CA GLU A 115 18.82 -14.27 20.54
C GLU A 115 18.17 -15.53 19.93
N LEU A 116 16.86 -15.50 19.64
CA LEU A 116 16.14 -16.61 19.00
C LEU A 116 16.72 -16.92 17.61
N LEU A 117 16.99 -15.91 16.79
CA LEU A 117 17.58 -16.01 15.46
C LEU A 117 19.05 -16.45 15.47
N GLY A 118 19.72 -16.45 16.63
CA GLY A 118 21.05 -17.03 16.83
C GLY A 118 21.05 -18.56 16.99
N ARG A 119 19.87 -19.18 17.04
CA ARG A 119 19.69 -20.64 17.21
C ARG A 119 19.21 -21.27 15.91
N LYS A 120 19.30 -22.60 15.81
CA LYS A 120 18.65 -23.33 14.71
C LYS A 120 17.15 -23.26 14.89
N LEU A 121 16.45 -22.76 13.88
CA LEU A 121 14.99 -22.61 13.89
C LEU A 121 14.31 -23.83 13.27
N MET A 122 13.10 -24.12 13.72
CA MET A 122 12.18 -25.01 13.02
C MET A 122 11.65 -24.29 11.77
N PRO A 123 11.34 -25.01 10.67
CA PRO A 123 10.89 -24.38 9.41
C PRO A 123 9.63 -23.52 9.55
N ASP A 124 8.67 -23.93 10.36
CA ASP A 124 7.44 -23.19 10.65
C ASP A 124 7.69 -21.88 11.41
N VAL A 125 8.64 -21.90 12.35
CA VAL A 125 9.08 -20.68 13.07
C VAL A 125 9.78 -19.72 12.12
N ALA A 126 10.65 -20.21 11.25
CA ALA A 126 11.31 -19.39 10.25
C ALA A 126 10.31 -18.75 9.28
N ALA A 127 9.32 -19.52 8.81
CA ALA A 127 8.24 -19.02 7.95
C ALA A 127 7.36 -17.96 8.65
N LEU A 128 7.05 -18.14 9.93
CA LEU A 128 6.30 -17.15 10.71
C LEU A 128 7.09 -15.85 10.90
N ILE A 129 8.41 -15.95 11.15
CA ILE A 129 9.28 -14.77 11.22
C ILE A 129 9.34 -14.07 9.85
N GLU A 130 9.47 -14.80 8.75
CA GLU A 130 9.44 -14.24 7.40
C GLU A 130 8.13 -13.50 7.10
N LEU A 131 6.99 -14.08 7.47
CA LEU A 131 5.70 -13.41 7.40
C LEU A 131 5.69 -12.10 8.21
N GLY A 132 6.25 -12.13 9.44
CA GLY A 132 6.38 -10.93 10.28
C GLY A 132 7.23 -9.83 9.64
N LEU A 133 8.28 -10.21 8.91
CA LEU A 133 9.09 -9.25 8.16
C LEU A 133 8.29 -8.61 7.01
N HIS A 134 7.56 -9.40 6.25
CA HIS A 134 6.69 -8.88 5.20
C HIS A 134 5.53 -8.05 5.76
N HIS A 135 4.98 -8.42 6.91
CA HIS A 135 4.01 -7.62 7.65
C HIS A 135 4.58 -6.25 8.06
N GLU A 136 5.80 -6.21 8.60
CA GLU A 136 6.45 -4.94 8.94
C GLU A 136 6.78 -4.11 7.68
N GLN A 137 7.16 -4.74 6.57
CA GLN A 137 7.36 -4.06 5.29
C GLN A 137 6.06 -3.42 4.75
N GLN A 138 4.90 -4.05 4.92
CA GLN A 138 3.61 -3.39 4.63
C GLN A 138 3.40 -2.18 5.54
N HIS A 139 3.72 -2.31 6.82
CA HIS A 139 3.63 -1.18 7.75
C HIS A 139 4.64 -0.06 7.47
N GLN A 140 5.78 -0.32 6.82
CA GLN A 140 6.70 0.71 6.36
C GLN A 140 6.10 1.56 5.24
N GLU A 141 5.38 0.96 4.31
CA GLU A 141 4.64 1.70 3.29
C GLU A 141 3.48 2.49 3.91
N LEU A 142 2.70 1.86 4.80
CA LEU A 142 1.63 2.53 5.53
C LEU A 142 2.15 3.70 6.38
N LEU A 143 3.31 3.57 7.02
CA LEU A 143 3.96 4.67 7.73
C LEU A 143 4.16 5.90 6.85
N LEU A 144 4.68 5.72 5.63
CA LEU A 144 4.90 6.84 4.71
C LEU A 144 3.60 7.47 4.24
N THR A 145 2.59 6.67 3.94
CA THR A 145 1.27 7.18 3.54
C THR A 145 0.58 7.91 4.69
N ASP A 146 0.67 7.36 5.90
CA ASP A 146 0.04 7.93 7.09
C ASP A 146 0.77 9.18 7.57
N ILE A 147 2.12 9.20 7.55
CA ILE A 147 2.94 10.40 7.81
C ILE A 147 2.57 11.51 6.82
N LYS A 148 2.52 11.21 5.52
CA LYS A 148 2.12 12.19 4.51
C LYS A 148 0.72 12.73 4.77
N TYR A 149 -0.22 11.87 5.17
CA TYR A 149 -1.59 12.29 5.49
C TYR A 149 -1.62 13.21 6.71
N ILE A 150 -0.91 12.85 7.78
CA ILE A 150 -0.82 13.65 9.01
C ILE A 150 -0.24 15.04 8.72
N LEU A 151 0.91 15.09 8.05
CA LEU A 151 1.59 16.35 7.73
C LEU A 151 0.81 17.19 6.71
N GLY A 152 0.21 16.56 5.70
CA GLY A 152 -0.59 17.24 4.68
C GLY A 152 -1.95 17.77 5.15
N HIS A 153 -2.44 17.31 6.31
CA HIS A 153 -3.61 17.88 6.98
C HIS A 153 -3.27 18.98 7.99
N ASN A 154 -1.99 19.17 8.27
CA ASN A 154 -1.55 20.30 9.07
C ASN A 154 -1.59 21.59 8.22
N PRO A 155 -2.28 22.65 8.66
CA PRO A 155 -2.34 23.91 7.90
C PRO A 155 -0.97 24.55 7.60
N LEU A 156 0.07 24.19 8.36
CA LEU A 156 1.44 24.65 8.11
C LEU A 156 2.11 23.86 6.98
N ALA A 157 1.50 22.76 6.51
CA ALA A 157 2.04 21.88 5.49
C ALA A 157 3.54 21.56 5.68
N PRO A 158 3.96 21.08 6.87
CA PRO A 158 5.37 20.83 7.15
C PRO A 158 5.91 19.74 6.24
N ASP A 159 7.14 19.89 5.80
CA ASP A 159 7.87 18.86 5.07
C ASP A 159 8.35 17.74 6.02
N TYR A 160 8.43 16.56 5.46
CA TYR A 160 9.09 15.41 6.07
C TYR A 160 10.56 15.46 5.66
N ASP A 161 11.47 15.81 6.58
CA ASP A 161 12.89 16.11 6.30
C ASP A 161 13.60 14.94 5.59
N PRO A 162 13.83 15.02 4.25
CA PRO A 162 14.40 13.92 3.48
C PRO A 162 15.92 13.75 3.71
N ILE A 163 16.61 14.74 4.25
CA ILE A 163 18.08 14.70 4.42
C ILE A 163 18.46 13.64 5.45
N ARG A 164 17.58 13.35 6.40
CA ARG A 164 17.78 12.32 7.42
C ARG A 164 17.38 10.91 6.97
N VAL A 165 16.70 10.78 5.83
CA VAL A 165 16.15 9.48 5.35
C VAL A 165 16.83 9.05 4.06
N SER A 166 18.09 8.65 4.12
CA SER A 166 18.79 8.01 2.98
C SER A 166 18.19 6.66 2.55
N ALA A 167 17.09 6.22 3.20
CA ALA A 167 16.47 4.91 2.98
C ALA A 167 15.35 4.92 1.93
N ILE A 168 14.90 6.11 1.48
CA ILE A 168 13.77 6.25 0.56
C ILE A 168 14.14 7.28 -0.50
N ASP A 169 13.99 6.90 -1.76
CA ASP A 169 14.13 7.83 -2.87
C ASP A 169 12.85 8.65 -3.03
N LEU A 170 12.76 9.78 -2.30
CA LEU A 170 11.62 10.69 -2.38
C LEU A 170 11.53 11.40 -3.74
N THR A 171 12.61 11.42 -4.54
CA THR A 171 12.57 11.99 -5.90
C THR A 171 11.67 11.16 -6.82
N ALA A 172 11.52 9.88 -6.55
CA ALA A 172 10.60 8.99 -7.28
C ALA A 172 9.13 9.39 -7.13
N GLU A 173 8.76 10.18 -6.13
CA GLU A 173 7.43 10.78 -6.03
C GLU A 173 7.14 11.74 -7.20
N HIS A 174 8.17 12.43 -7.69
CA HIS A 174 8.10 13.46 -8.74
C HIS A 174 8.66 13.01 -10.09
N ASP A 175 9.24 11.81 -10.19
CA ASP A 175 9.88 11.38 -11.43
C ASP A 175 8.89 11.42 -12.60
N GLY A 176 9.17 12.30 -13.57
CA GLY A 176 8.38 12.53 -14.79
C GLY A 176 8.80 11.69 -15.98
N THR A 177 9.73 10.73 -15.82
CA THR A 177 10.07 9.82 -16.91
C THR A 177 8.89 8.93 -17.22
N CYS A 178 8.33 9.07 -18.41
CA CYS A 178 7.15 8.35 -18.85
C CYS A 178 7.42 7.76 -20.26
N PRO A 179 7.06 6.49 -20.51
CA PRO A 179 6.99 5.96 -21.87
C PRO A 179 6.07 6.80 -22.76
N PRO A 180 6.16 6.66 -24.10
CA PRO A 180 5.22 7.31 -24.99
C PRO A 180 3.78 7.06 -24.59
N LEU A 181 2.95 8.12 -24.61
CA LEU A 181 1.58 8.05 -24.07
C LEU A 181 0.63 7.18 -24.93
N ASP A 182 0.93 6.99 -26.20
CA ASP A 182 0.14 6.13 -27.12
C ASP A 182 0.83 4.81 -27.42
N ASP A 183 1.54 4.26 -26.43
CA ASP A 183 2.19 2.94 -26.52
C ASP A 183 1.34 1.89 -25.78
N TRP A 184 0.74 0.99 -26.57
CA TRP A 184 -0.17 -0.05 -26.10
C TRP A 184 0.44 -1.44 -26.33
N LEU A 185 0.40 -2.25 -25.29
CA LEU A 185 0.78 -3.66 -25.32
C LEU A 185 -0.43 -4.49 -25.72
N ASP A 186 -0.33 -5.22 -26.82
CA ASP A 186 -1.33 -6.23 -27.20
C ASP A 186 -1.17 -7.48 -26.32
N VAL A 187 -2.25 -7.84 -25.63
CA VAL A 187 -2.37 -9.09 -24.86
C VAL A 187 -3.37 -9.98 -25.62
N PRO A 188 -2.92 -11.09 -26.24
CA PRO A 188 -3.81 -11.98 -26.97
C PRO A 188 -4.75 -12.74 -26.03
N ALA A 189 -5.94 -13.09 -26.52
CA ALA A 189 -6.86 -13.96 -25.76
C ALA A 189 -6.22 -15.32 -25.51
N ALA A 190 -6.18 -15.73 -24.23
CA ALA A 190 -5.58 -17.02 -23.85
C ALA A 190 -6.13 -17.54 -22.52
N MET A 191 -6.05 -18.88 -22.35
CA MET A 191 -6.12 -19.48 -21.02
C MET A 191 -4.75 -19.37 -20.37
N VAL A 192 -4.65 -18.69 -19.23
CA VAL A 192 -3.40 -18.40 -18.53
C VAL A 192 -3.42 -18.91 -17.10
N GLN A 193 -2.25 -19.11 -16.51
CA GLN A 193 -2.11 -19.45 -15.10
C GLN A 193 -1.88 -18.16 -14.31
N ILE A 194 -2.72 -17.90 -13.33
CA ILE A 194 -2.69 -16.71 -12.47
C ILE A 194 -2.38 -17.12 -11.03
N GLY A 195 -1.59 -16.31 -10.34
CA GLY A 195 -1.23 -16.53 -8.94
C GLY A 195 0.15 -17.14 -8.74
N HIS A 196 0.56 -17.18 -7.47
CA HIS A 196 1.91 -17.59 -7.09
C HIS A 196 2.12 -19.09 -7.21
N VAL A 197 3.30 -19.46 -7.72
CA VAL A 197 3.80 -20.85 -7.72
C VAL A 197 5.33 -20.83 -7.57
N GLY A 198 5.85 -21.82 -6.89
CA GLY A 198 7.30 -22.01 -6.74
C GLY A 198 7.84 -21.57 -5.37
N PRO A 199 9.18 -21.53 -5.23
CA PRO A 199 9.83 -21.17 -3.98
C PRO A 199 9.74 -19.65 -3.72
N GLY A 200 9.82 -19.29 -2.46
CA GLY A 200 9.81 -17.92 -2.00
C GLY A 200 8.52 -17.55 -1.30
N PHE A 201 8.52 -16.36 -0.71
CA PHE A 201 7.38 -15.85 0.05
C PHE A 201 6.26 -15.37 -0.88
N ALA A 202 5.03 -15.74 -0.55
CA ALA A 202 3.81 -15.13 -1.04
C ALA A 202 2.78 -15.05 0.10
N PHE A 203 1.90 -14.06 0.05
CA PHE A 203 0.76 -14.05 0.95
C PHE A 203 -0.28 -15.10 0.52
N ASP A 204 -1.11 -15.53 1.45
CA ASP A 204 -2.15 -16.55 1.20
C ASP A 204 -3.12 -16.14 0.06
N ASN A 205 -3.40 -14.84 -0.08
CA ASN A 205 -4.28 -14.29 -1.11
C ASN A 205 -3.70 -14.32 -2.54
N GLU A 206 -2.40 -14.61 -2.68
CA GLU A 206 -1.73 -14.80 -3.98
C GLU A 206 -1.88 -16.22 -4.52
N SER A 207 -2.49 -17.13 -3.73
CA SER A 207 -2.57 -18.58 -3.99
C SER A 207 -4.00 -19.10 -3.84
N PRO A 208 -4.30 -20.28 -4.41
CA PRO A 208 -3.45 -21.10 -5.27
C PRO A 208 -3.38 -20.55 -6.70
N GLN A 209 -2.34 -20.98 -7.45
CA GLN A 209 -2.30 -20.75 -8.90
C GLN A 209 -3.49 -21.48 -9.55
N HIS A 210 -4.15 -20.82 -10.50
CA HIS A 210 -5.35 -21.33 -11.14
C HIS A 210 -5.49 -20.83 -12.58
N PRO A 211 -6.18 -21.61 -13.47
CA PRO A 211 -6.43 -21.19 -14.84
C PRO A 211 -7.49 -20.09 -14.91
N VAL A 212 -7.22 -19.05 -15.73
CA VAL A 212 -8.14 -17.97 -16.03
C VAL A 212 -8.17 -17.73 -17.53
N TRP A 213 -9.36 -17.56 -18.10
CA TRP A 213 -9.49 -17.03 -19.45
C TRP A 213 -9.32 -15.52 -19.44
N VAL A 214 -8.31 -15.03 -20.13
CA VAL A 214 -8.07 -13.60 -20.34
C VAL A 214 -8.47 -13.28 -21.79
N PRO A 215 -9.43 -12.37 -22.03
CA PRO A 215 -9.80 -11.94 -23.38
C PRO A 215 -8.69 -11.14 -24.03
N ALA A 216 -8.71 -10.98 -25.36
CA ALA A 216 -7.83 -10.08 -26.03
C ALA A 216 -8.02 -8.66 -25.51
N THR A 217 -6.93 -8.01 -25.10
CA THR A 217 -6.95 -6.66 -24.56
C THR A 217 -5.71 -5.88 -24.96
N GLN A 218 -5.77 -4.55 -24.86
CA GLN A 218 -4.61 -3.69 -24.97
C GLN A 218 -4.37 -3.00 -23.63
N LEU A 219 -3.15 -3.10 -23.10
CA LEU A 219 -2.72 -2.43 -21.87
C LEU A 219 -1.78 -1.29 -22.22
N ARG A 220 -2.03 -0.10 -21.69
CA ARG A 220 -1.12 1.02 -21.89
C ARG A 220 0.18 0.78 -21.13
N ARG A 221 1.36 1.00 -21.80
CA ARG A 221 2.66 0.82 -21.12
C ARG A 221 2.95 1.94 -20.12
N ALA A 222 2.41 3.14 -20.35
CA ALA A 222 2.53 4.28 -19.45
C ALA A 222 1.38 4.34 -18.44
N LEU A 223 1.69 4.80 -17.22
CA LEU A 223 0.66 5.26 -16.28
C LEU A 223 0.05 6.58 -16.79
N VAL A 224 -1.16 6.91 -16.34
CA VAL A 224 -1.76 8.22 -16.60
C VAL A 224 -0.95 9.30 -15.89
N THR A 225 -0.65 10.37 -16.61
CA THR A 225 0.13 11.52 -16.11
C THR A 225 -0.75 12.56 -15.42
N ASN A 226 -0.12 13.44 -14.63
CA ASN A 226 -0.80 14.57 -14.02
C ASN A 226 -1.43 15.50 -15.07
N ALA A 227 -0.75 15.74 -16.20
CA ALA A 227 -1.29 16.56 -17.29
C ALA A 227 -2.57 15.97 -17.91
N GLU A 228 -2.61 14.67 -18.15
CA GLU A 228 -3.80 13.99 -18.65
C GLU A 228 -4.96 14.05 -17.65
N TYR A 229 -4.63 13.84 -16.37
CA TYR A 229 -5.65 13.90 -15.33
C TYR A 229 -6.18 15.33 -15.12
N LEU A 230 -5.32 16.34 -15.25
CA LEU A 230 -5.72 17.74 -15.21
C LEU A 230 -6.66 18.10 -16.39
N ALA A 231 -6.42 17.55 -17.58
CA ALA A 231 -7.35 17.71 -18.70
C ALA A 231 -8.75 17.14 -18.41
N PHE A 232 -8.82 15.98 -17.70
CA PHE A 232 -10.09 15.42 -17.22
C PHE A 232 -10.80 16.39 -16.27
N ILE A 233 -10.09 16.98 -15.29
CA ILE A 233 -10.65 17.97 -14.36
C ILE A 233 -11.18 19.19 -15.14
N GLN A 234 -10.34 19.75 -16.03
CA GLN A 234 -10.67 20.96 -16.80
C GLN A 234 -11.83 20.76 -17.77
N SER A 235 -12.07 19.53 -18.24
CA SER A 235 -13.23 19.18 -19.06
C SER A 235 -14.53 19.04 -18.27
N GLY A 236 -14.52 19.29 -16.96
CA GLY A 236 -15.68 19.12 -16.09
C GLY A 236 -15.94 17.67 -15.67
N GLY A 237 -14.91 16.82 -15.67
CA GLY A 237 -15.06 15.39 -15.36
C GLY A 237 -15.65 15.10 -13.99
N TYR A 238 -15.41 15.97 -13.00
CA TYR A 238 -15.98 15.87 -11.66
C TYR A 238 -17.45 16.38 -11.53
N GLU A 239 -17.97 17.04 -12.55
CA GLU A 239 -19.34 17.57 -12.63
C GLU A 239 -20.26 16.70 -13.49
N ARG A 240 -19.73 15.70 -14.16
CA ARG A 240 -20.43 14.86 -15.14
C ARG A 240 -20.67 13.47 -14.58
N HIS A 241 -21.89 13.23 -14.05
CA HIS A 241 -22.29 11.99 -13.36
C HIS A 241 -22.16 10.73 -14.21
N GLU A 242 -22.25 10.84 -15.55
CA GLU A 242 -22.20 9.72 -16.47
C GLU A 242 -20.85 8.96 -16.47
N PHE A 243 -19.79 9.55 -15.94
CA PHE A 243 -18.47 8.89 -15.81
C PHE A 243 -18.32 8.09 -14.51
N TRP A 244 -19.21 8.29 -13.54
CA TRP A 244 -19.06 7.78 -12.19
C TRP A 244 -19.97 6.60 -11.90
N HIS A 245 -19.51 5.65 -11.10
CA HIS A 245 -20.41 4.73 -10.42
C HIS A 245 -21.35 5.51 -9.48
N SER A 246 -22.53 4.96 -9.16
CA SER A 246 -23.48 5.61 -8.25
C SER A 246 -22.84 6.01 -6.92
N ASP A 247 -22.22 5.05 -6.22
CA ASP A 247 -21.54 5.31 -4.94
C ASP A 247 -20.38 6.31 -5.10
N GLY A 248 -19.71 6.30 -6.26
CA GLY A 248 -18.64 7.23 -6.61
C GLY A 248 -19.14 8.63 -6.83
N TRP A 249 -20.33 8.77 -7.44
CA TRP A 249 -20.98 10.08 -7.63
C TRP A 249 -21.37 10.70 -6.29
N ASP A 250 -22.02 9.93 -5.40
CA ASP A 250 -22.39 10.41 -4.07
C ASP A 250 -21.15 10.78 -3.24
N TRP A 251 -20.09 9.97 -3.33
CA TRP A 251 -18.83 10.23 -2.67
C TRP A 251 -18.17 11.53 -3.18
N VAL A 252 -18.09 11.74 -4.50
CA VAL A 252 -17.43 12.92 -5.07
C VAL A 252 -18.17 14.23 -4.72
N GLN A 253 -19.51 14.17 -4.52
CA GLN A 253 -20.25 15.34 -4.05
C GLN A 253 -19.88 15.74 -2.61
N SER A 254 -19.39 14.81 -1.81
CA SER A 254 -18.95 15.07 -0.44
C SER A 254 -17.53 15.66 -0.33
N LEU A 255 -16.77 15.68 -1.43
CA LEU A 255 -15.40 16.15 -1.42
C LEU A 255 -15.32 17.68 -1.32
N PRO A 256 -14.48 18.22 -0.43
CA PRO A 256 -14.24 19.66 -0.36
C PRO A 256 -13.49 20.19 -1.59
N GLN A 257 -12.66 19.37 -2.20
CA GLN A 257 -11.89 19.67 -3.41
C GLN A 257 -12.11 18.57 -4.45
N LYS A 258 -12.59 18.93 -5.63
CA LYS A 258 -12.82 18.03 -6.77
C LYS A 258 -11.53 17.84 -7.59
N ALA A 259 -10.58 17.17 -6.98
CA ALA A 259 -9.27 16.86 -7.53
C ALA A 259 -8.65 15.67 -6.75
N PRO A 260 -7.57 15.04 -7.23
CA PRO A 260 -6.81 14.06 -6.48
C PRO A 260 -6.41 14.58 -5.09
N LEU A 261 -6.28 13.69 -4.11
CA LEU A 261 -5.89 14.10 -2.76
C LEU A 261 -4.55 14.86 -2.82
N TYR A 262 -4.42 15.93 -2.03
CA TYR A 262 -3.27 16.85 -1.95
C TYR A 262 -3.13 17.85 -3.11
N TRP A 263 -3.94 17.78 -4.17
CA TRP A 263 -3.90 18.79 -5.22
C TRP A 263 -4.74 19.99 -4.84
N HIS A 264 -4.22 21.19 -5.14
CA HIS A 264 -4.96 22.44 -4.99
C HIS A 264 -4.44 23.48 -6.00
N PRO A 265 -5.30 24.42 -6.45
CA PRO A 265 -4.85 25.53 -7.28
C PRO A 265 -3.88 26.41 -6.48
N SER A 266 -2.91 27.01 -7.16
CA SER A 266 -2.02 27.99 -6.53
C SER A 266 -2.82 29.23 -6.08
N PRO A 267 -2.57 29.77 -4.89
CA PRO A 267 -3.20 31.02 -4.46
C PRO A 267 -2.76 32.23 -5.28
N ASP A 268 -1.54 32.19 -5.87
CA ASP A 268 -0.96 33.30 -6.63
C ASP A 268 -1.30 33.25 -8.12
N ASP A 269 -1.57 32.06 -8.66
CA ASP A 269 -1.90 31.85 -10.06
C ASP A 269 -2.87 30.66 -10.20
N SER A 270 -4.12 30.96 -10.47
CA SER A 270 -5.19 29.95 -10.61
C SER A 270 -4.99 28.98 -11.78
N ALA A 271 -4.10 29.28 -12.73
CA ALA A 271 -3.75 28.37 -13.81
C ALA A 271 -2.72 27.32 -13.37
N GLN A 272 -1.99 27.57 -12.28
CA GLN A 272 -1.01 26.66 -11.74
C GLN A 272 -1.63 25.76 -10.67
N TRP A 273 -1.30 24.48 -10.73
CA TRP A 273 -1.64 23.50 -9.69
C TRP A 273 -0.42 23.16 -8.84
N LEU A 274 -0.68 23.03 -7.55
CA LEU A 274 0.28 22.60 -6.54
C LEU A 274 -0.18 21.26 -5.98
N HIS A 275 0.76 20.51 -5.39
CA HIS A 275 0.45 19.33 -4.61
C HIS A 275 1.32 19.23 -3.36
N PHE A 276 0.75 18.70 -2.29
CA PHE A 276 1.53 18.39 -1.10
C PHE A 276 2.26 17.04 -1.28
N THR A 277 3.55 17.04 -0.98
CA THR A 277 4.45 15.89 -1.06
C THR A 277 5.18 15.69 0.27
N LEU A 278 5.94 14.61 0.41
CA LEU A 278 6.80 14.44 1.59
C LEU A 278 7.92 15.50 1.68
N THR A 279 8.19 16.22 0.59
CA THR A 279 9.12 17.37 0.57
C THR A 279 8.42 18.74 0.61
N GLY A 280 7.20 18.77 1.18
CA GLY A 280 6.39 19.98 1.26
C GLY A 280 5.53 20.23 0.02
N VAL A 281 4.96 21.44 -0.08
CA VAL A 281 4.14 21.87 -1.21
C VAL A 281 5.02 22.17 -2.42
N GLN A 282 4.72 21.56 -3.55
CA GLN A 282 5.48 21.68 -4.80
C GLN A 282 4.57 22.01 -5.99
N PRO A 283 5.09 22.63 -7.06
CA PRO A 283 4.39 22.68 -8.34
C PRO A 283 4.09 21.28 -8.85
N LEU A 284 2.89 21.10 -9.42
CA LEU A 284 2.47 19.81 -9.94
C LEU A 284 3.26 19.44 -11.21
N PRO A 285 4.10 18.36 -11.20
CA PRO A 285 4.90 17.99 -12.38
C PRO A 285 4.00 17.33 -13.44
N ALA A 286 3.86 17.97 -14.60
CA ALA A 286 2.92 17.56 -15.64
C ALA A 286 3.11 16.11 -16.13
N THR A 287 4.36 15.65 -16.26
CA THR A 287 4.72 14.35 -16.81
C THR A 287 4.81 13.21 -15.78
N ALA A 288 4.79 13.53 -14.49
CA ALA A 288 4.78 12.50 -13.46
C ALA A 288 3.44 11.73 -13.46
N PRO A 289 3.44 10.44 -13.10
CA PRO A 289 2.20 9.68 -12.94
C PRO A 289 1.30 10.30 -11.87
N VAL A 290 0.02 10.45 -12.19
CA VAL A 290 -0.98 10.86 -11.21
C VAL A 290 -1.00 9.90 -10.03
N THR A 291 -1.20 10.43 -8.83
CA THR A 291 -1.21 9.64 -7.61
C THR A 291 -2.30 10.10 -6.64
N HIS A 292 -2.56 9.27 -5.63
CA HIS A 292 -3.59 9.54 -4.61
C HIS A 292 -5.01 9.61 -5.17
N LEU A 293 -5.31 8.70 -6.10
CA LEU A 293 -6.63 8.49 -6.66
C LEU A 293 -7.38 7.40 -5.89
N SER A 294 -8.68 7.61 -5.68
CA SER A 294 -9.61 6.52 -5.37
C SER A 294 -9.87 5.64 -6.60
N TYR A 295 -10.45 4.47 -6.38
CA TYR A 295 -10.95 3.64 -7.49
C TYR A 295 -12.00 4.38 -8.32
N PHE A 296 -12.89 5.13 -7.67
CA PHE A 296 -13.92 5.90 -8.34
C PHE A 296 -13.34 6.95 -9.29
N GLU A 297 -12.30 7.67 -8.86
CA GLU A 297 -11.58 8.66 -9.67
C GLU A 297 -10.85 8.01 -10.84
N ALA A 298 -10.18 6.87 -10.61
CA ALA A 298 -9.50 6.11 -11.66
C ALA A 298 -10.49 5.58 -12.71
N HIS A 299 -11.65 5.06 -12.28
CA HIS A 299 -12.71 4.61 -13.16
C HIS A 299 -13.31 5.78 -13.99
N ALA A 300 -13.66 6.89 -13.34
CA ALA A 300 -14.25 8.04 -14.00
C ALA A 300 -13.33 8.63 -15.08
N PHE A 301 -12.04 8.73 -14.80
CA PHE A 301 -11.04 9.11 -15.80
C PHE A 301 -11.05 8.17 -17.01
N CYS A 302 -11.06 6.86 -16.77
CA CYS A 302 -11.11 5.88 -17.86
C CYS A 302 -12.38 6.02 -18.70
N GLN A 303 -13.54 6.21 -18.07
CA GLN A 303 -14.81 6.43 -18.81
C GLN A 303 -14.75 7.70 -19.68
N TRP A 304 -14.22 8.80 -19.15
CA TRP A 304 -14.01 10.03 -19.89
C TRP A 304 -13.08 9.86 -21.11
N ALA A 305 -12.00 9.09 -20.93
CA ALA A 305 -11.02 8.85 -21.97
C ALA A 305 -11.43 7.79 -23.01
N GLY A 306 -12.59 7.14 -22.85
CA GLY A 306 -13.02 6.03 -23.68
C GLY A 306 -12.23 4.75 -23.42
N TRP A 307 -11.69 4.57 -22.22
CA TRP A 307 -10.90 3.43 -21.77
C TRP A 307 -11.58 2.72 -20.59
N ARG A 308 -10.94 1.68 -20.07
CA ARG A 308 -11.32 1.01 -18.83
C ARG A 308 -10.10 0.73 -17.96
N LEU A 309 -10.32 0.36 -16.70
CA LEU A 309 -9.29 -0.26 -15.89
C LEU A 309 -9.06 -1.71 -16.36
N PRO A 310 -7.84 -2.25 -16.25
CA PRO A 310 -7.60 -3.67 -16.46
C PRO A 310 -8.25 -4.51 -15.33
N THR A 311 -8.54 -5.76 -15.60
CA THR A 311 -8.70 -6.75 -14.55
C THR A 311 -7.34 -7.05 -13.91
N GLU A 312 -7.34 -7.57 -12.68
CA GLU A 312 -6.09 -8.00 -12.04
C GLU A 312 -5.38 -9.10 -12.84
N PHE A 313 -6.11 -9.89 -13.60
CA PHE A 313 -5.59 -10.96 -14.44
C PHE A 313 -4.92 -10.43 -15.71
N GLU A 314 -5.57 -9.49 -16.39
CA GLU A 314 -4.96 -8.78 -17.54
C GLU A 314 -3.67 -8.07 -17.12
N TRP A 315 -3.69 -7.43 -15.94
CA TRP A 315 -2.51 -6.77 -15.40
C TRP A 315 -1.36 -7.77 -15.17
N GLU A 316 -1.63 -8.91 -14.51
CA GLU A 316 -0.61 -9.93 -14.19
C GLU A 316 0.03 -10.51 -15.45
N VAL A 317 -0.76 -10.76 -16.49
CA VAL A 317 -0.27 -11.24 -17.79
C VAL A 317 0.58 -10.19 -18.51
N GLY A 318 0.19 -8.93 -18.47
CA GLY A 318 0.90 -7.84 -19.15
C GLY A 318 2.15 -7.35 -18.41
N ALA A 319 2.21 -7.48 -17.10
CA ALA A 319 3.24 -6.89 -16.24
C ALA A 319 4.70 -7.24 -16.58
N PRO A 320 5.03 -8.43 -17.11
CA PRO A 320 6.40 -8.71 -17.61
C PRO A 320 6.86 -7.82 -18.77
N HIS A 321 5.95 -7.08 -19.41
CA HIS A 321 6.20 -6.33 -20.64
C HIS A 321 6.11 -4.80 -20.46
N PHE A 322 5.90 -4.30 -19.24
CA PHE A 322 5.92 -2.88 -18.93
C PHE A 322 6.56 -2.60 -17.56
N ASN A 323 6.96 -1.36 -17.32
CA ASN A 323 7.48 -0.96 -16.02
C ASN A 323 6.34 -0.73 -15.03
N TRP A 324 6.46 -1.30 -13.83
CA TRP A 324 5.56 -1.10 -12.71
C TRP A 324 6.36 -0.82 -11.42
N GLY A 325 5.67 -0.52 -10.30
CA GLY A 325 6.33 -0.26 -9.03
C GLY A 325 6.45 1.23 -8.67
N ARG A 326 5.94 2.13 -9.50
CA ARG A 326 5.92 3.58 -9.21
C ARG A 326 4.67 4.01 -8.43
N ARG A 327 3.53 3.44 -8.79
CA ARG A 327 2.22 3.63 -8.14
C ARG A 327 1.52 2.28 -8.08
N TRP A 328 0.79 2.03 -7.01
CA TRP A 328 -0.19 0.95 -7.00
C TRP A 328 -1.24 1.22 -8.07
N GLU A 329 -1.50 0.25 -8.91
CA GLU A 329 -2.35 0.41 -10.07
C GLU A 329 -3.73 -0.19 -9.80
N TRP A 330 -4.77 0.66 -9.78
CA TRP A 330 -6.15 0.21 -9.62
C TRP A 330 -6.56 -0.73 -10.73
N THR A 331 -7.22 -1.81 -10.38
CA THR A 331 -7.86 -2.74 -11.32
C THR A 331 -9.38 -2.72 -11.13
N GLN A 332 -10.13 -3.15 -12.14
CA GLN A 332 -11.59 -3.30 -12.01
C GLN A 332 -12.01 -4.56 -11.25
N SER A 333 -11.05 -5.38 -10.77
CA SER A 333 -11.35 -6.62 -10.06
C SER A 333 -11.75 -6.35 -8.62
N ALA A 334 -12.90 -6.89 -8.21
CA ALA A 334 -13.26 -6.98 -6.80
C ALA A 334 -12.29 -7.92 -6.07
N TYR A 335 -11.93 -7.58 -4.83
CA TYR A 335 -11.07 -8.43 -4.02
C TYR A 335 -11.83 -9.65 -3.53
N GLN A 336 -11.69 -10.75 -4.25
CA GLN A 336 -12.32 -12.04 -4.01
C GLN A 336 -11.26 -13.14 -3.79
N PRO A 337 -11.59 -14.24 -3.09
CA PRO A 337 -10.70 -15.40 -3.01
C PRO A 337 -10.46 -16.02 -4.38
N TYR A 338 -9.24 -16.45 -4.64
CA TYR A 338 -8.96 -17.28 -5.81
C TYR A 338 -9.65 -18.65 -5.71
N PRO A 339 -10.00 -19.30 -6.83
CA PRO A 339 -10.54 -20.64 -6.81
C PRO A 339 -9.66 -21.61 -6.03
N GLY A 340 -10.24 -22.29 -5.03
CA GLY A 340 -9.48 -23.19 -4.16
C GLY A 340 -8.75 -22.52 -2.99
N PHE A 341 -8.87 -21.21 -2.80
CA PHE A 341 -8.31 -20.51 -1.64
C PHE A 341 -8.77 -21.15 -0.33
N LYS A 342 -7.83 -21.34 0.59
CA LYS A 342 -8.10 -21.85 1.94
C LYS A 342 -7.42 -20.94 2.95
N ARG A 343 -8.23 -20.34 3.80
CA ARG A 343 -7.70 -19.59 4.94
C ARG A 343 -7.03 -20.54 5.91
N SER A 344 -5.86 -20.20 6.44
CA SER A 344 -5.23 -20.92 7.52
C SER A 344 -6.15 -20.97 8.75
N ALA A 345 -6.12 -22.07 9.49
CA ALA A 345 -6.95 -22.26 10.69
C ALA A 345 -6.39 -21.52 11.93
N ASP A 346 -5.16 -21.06 11.88
CA ASP A 346 -4.48 -20.35 12.96
C ASP A 346 -4.70 -18.81 12.89
N ILE A 347 -4.09 -18.09 13.85
CA ILE A 347 -4.16 -16.61 13.91
C ILE A 347 -3.68 -15.95 12.63
N VAL A 348 -2.71 -16.56 11.94
CA VAL A 348 -2.15 -16.04 10.68
C VAL A 348 -3.22 -16.03 9.58
N GLY A 349 -4.16 -16.97 9.59
CA GLY A 349 -5.29 -17.00 8.65
C GLY A 349 -6.27 -15.83 8.76
N GLU A 350 -6.14 -15.00 9.80
CA GLU A 350 -6.91 -13.76 9.90
C GLU A 350 -6.33 -12.61 9.06
N TYR A 351 -5.22 -12.82 8.37
CA TYR A 351 -4.46 -11.77 7.70
C TYR A 351 -5.20 -11.15 6.49
N ASN A 352 -5.66 -11.96 5.54
CA ASN A 352 -6.24 -11.47 4.28
C ASN A 352 -7.71 -11.89 4.08
N GLY A 353 -8.06 -13.13 4.35
CA GLY A 353 -9.33 -13.73 3.93
C GLY A 353 -10.59 -13.02 4.44
N LYS A 354 -10.54 -12.32 5.56
CA LYS A 354 -11.68 -11.58 6.12
C LYS A 354 -11.96 -10.24 5.45
N PHE A 355 -11.02 -9.75 4.64
CA PHE A 355 -11.13 -8.49 3.91
C PHE A 355 -11.65 -8.66 2.48
N MET A 356 -11.92 -9.91 2.03
CA MET A 356 -12.38 -10.23 0.67
C MET A 356 -13.86 -9.87 0.47
N VAL A 357 -14.20 -8.61 0.74
CA VAL A 357 -15.54 -8.04 0.58
C VAL A 357 -15.45 -6.51 0.44
N ASN A 358 -16.21 -5.94 -0.49
CA ASN A 358 -16.34 -4.48 -0.70
C ASN A 358 -15.00 -3.74 -0.90
N GLN A 359 -14.01 -4.41 -1.43
CA GLN A 359 -12.70 -3.83 -1.76
C GLN A 359 -12.33 -4.11 -3.20
N GLN A 360 -11.47 -3.27 -3.76
CA GLN A 360 -10.94 -3.40 -5.11
C GLN A 360 -9.46 -3.77 -5.06
N VAL A 361 -9.03 -4.57 -6.02
CA VAL A 361 -7.62 -5.00 -6.12
C VAL A 361 -6.77 -3.90 -6.75
N LEU A 362 -5.59 -3.68 -6.17
CA LEU A 362 -4.49 -2.94 -6.79
C LEU A 362 -3.33 -3.90 -7.05
N ARG A 363 -2.63 -3.67 -8.16
CA ARG A 363 -1.49 -4.48 -8.58
C ARG A 363 -0.21 -3.64 -8.65
N GLY A 364 0.93 -4.33 -8.63
CA GLY A 364 2.24 -3.73 -8.74
C GLY A 364 2.88 -3.42 -7.40
N ALA A 365 3.23 -2.16 -7.21
CA ALA A 365 3.83 -1.59 -6.02
C ALA A 365 3.85 -0.08 -6.15
N SER A 366 4.28 0.64 -5.11
CA SER A 366 4.59 2.07 -5.19
C SER A 366 6.08 2.33 -4.89
N PHE A 367 6.54 3.56 -5.12
CA PHE A 367 7.91 3.94 -4.73
C PHE A 367 8.15 3.82 -3.21
N ALA A 368 7.09 3.86 -2.42
CA ALA A 368 7.14 3.68 -0.97
C ALA A 368 7.25 2.21 -0.55
N THR A 369 6.96 1.28 -1.44
CA THR A 369 7.07 -0.16 -1.18
C THR A 369 8.53 -0.55 -0.92
N PRO A 370 8.84 -1.18 0.22
CA PRO A 370 10.22 -1.54 0.56
C PRO A 370 10.87 -2.49 -0.45
N PRO A 371 12.19 -2.41 -0.65
CA PRO A 371 12.91 -3.33 -1.50
C PRO A 371 12.68 -4.80 -1.11
N GLY A 372 12.47 -5.67 -2.10
CA GLY A 372 12.25 -7.11 -1.91
C GLY A 372 10.85 -7.48 -1.41
N HIS A 373 9.93 -6.49 -1.25
CA HIS A 373 8.56 -6.76 -0.84
C HIS A 373 7.61 -6.95 -2.02
N ALA A 374 7.82 -6.20 -3.12
CA ALA A 374 6.99 -6.28 -4.31
C ALA A 374 7.16 -7.61 -5.07
N ARG A 375 6.08 -8.15 -5.60
CA ARG A 375 6.01 -9.36 -6.44
C ARG A 375 5.00 -9.19 -7.54
N LEU A 376 5.19 -9.89 -8.66
CA LEU A 376 4.26 -9.89 -9.78
C LEU A 376 2.85 -10.31 -9.35
N THR A 377 2.76 -11.28 -8.44
CA THR A 377 1.50 -11.87 -7.97
C THR A 377 0.88 -11.14 -6.80
N TYR A 378 1.55 -10.12 -6.24
CA TYR A 378 1.06 -9.39 -5.07
C TYR A 378 -0.31 -8.76 -5.36
N ARG A 379 -1.26 -8.99 -4.43
CA ARG A 379 -2.62 -8.45 -4.47
C ARG A 379 -2.81 -7.49 -3.29
N ASN A 380 -2.68 -6.20 -3.54
CA ASN A 380 -3.06 -5.16 -2.57
C ASN A 380 -4.54 -4.83 -2.75
N PHE A 381 -5.19 -4.31 -1.72
CA PHE A 381 -6.62 -4.08 -1.75
C PHE A 381 -7.01 -2.91 -0.82
N PHE A 382 -7.97 -2.09 -1.29
CA PHE A 382 -8.56 -1.00 -0.52
C PHE A 382 -10.03 -0.83 -0.86
N HIS A 383 -10.78 -0.15 0.02
CA HIS A 383 -12.13 0.31 -0.31
C HIS A 383 -12.09 1.31 -1.48
N ALA A 384 -13.14 1.32 -2.28
CA ALA A 384 -13.18 2.07 -3.54
C ALA A 384 -13.03 3.60 -3.37
N ASN A 385 -13.35 4.15 -2.21
CA ASN A 385 -13.24 5.56 -1.89
C ASN A 385 -11.88 5.98 -1.29
N THR A 386 -10.97 5.04 -1.01
CA THR A 386 -9.68 5.37 -0.37
C THR A 386 -8.69 5.94 -1.38
N ARG A 387 -7.91 6.96 -0.96
CA ARG A 387 -6.99 7.67 -1.86
C ARG A 387 -5.73 8.22 -1.19
N TRP A 388 -5.46 7.92 0.10
CA TRP A 388 -4.24 8.38 0.76
C TRP A 388 -3.01 7.53 0.42
N GLN A 389 -3.20 6.31 -0.06
CA GLN A 389 -2.13 5.45 -0.57
C GLN A 389 -1.57 5.99 -1.89
N TYR A 390 -0.34 5.58 -2.26
CA TYR A 390 0.28 5.97 -3.53
C TYR A 390 -0.30 5.17 -4.70
N SER A 391 -1.59 5.39 -4.98
CA SER A 391 -2.35 4.75 -6.05
C SER A 391 -2.46 5.62 -7.28
N GLY A 392 -2.37 5.02 -8.44
CA GLY A 392 -2.60 5.60 -9.75
C GLY A 392 -3.34 4.60 -10.63
N LEU A 393 -3.23 4.75 -11.95
CA LEU A 393 -3.89 3.84 -12.87
C LEU A 393 -3.09 3.61 -14.15
N ARG A 394 -3.22 2.40 -14.67
CA ARG A 394 -2.83 1.98 -16.02
C ARG A 394 -4.08 1.67 -16.81
N PRO A 395 -4.38 2.39 -17.90
CA PRO A 395 -5.57 2.09 -18.71
C PRO A 395 -5.44 0.79 -19.48
N ALA A 396 -6.60 0.17 -19.72
CA ALA A 396 -6.83 -0.88 -20.68
C ALA A 396 -7.88 -0.45 -21.71
N ARG A 397 -7.89 -1.08 -22.86
CA ARG A 397 -8.95 -0.96 -23.85
C ARG A 397 -9.16 -2.29 -24.58
N ASP A 398 -10.35 -2.51 -25.05
CA ASP A 398 -10.60 -3.67 -25.90
C ASP A 398 -10.03 -3.42 -27.30
N PRO A 399 -9.47 -4.45 -27.97
CA PRO A 399 -8.99 -4.30 -29.33
C PRO A 399 -10.11 -3.80 -30.23
N ILE A 400 -9.80 -2.85 -31.11
CA ILE A 400 -10.76 -2.40 -32.12
C ILE A 400 -11.06 -3.61 -33.01
N THR A 401 -12.20 -4.24 -32.79
CA THR A 401 -12.72 -5.25 -33.70
C THR A 401 -12.98 -4.54 -35.01
N LYS A 402 -12.14 -4.78 -36.03
CA LYS A 402 -12.53 -4.36 -37.40
C LYS A 402 -13.87 -5.01 -37.63
N ALA A 403 -14.93 -4.20 -37.71
CA ALA A 403 -16.21 -4.69 -38.16
C ALA A 403 -15.97 -5.46 -39.46
N LEU A 404 -16.32 -6.74 -39.48
CA LEU A 404 -16.36 -7.51 -40.70
C LEU A 404 -17.37 -6.81 -41.59
N SER A 405 -16.85 -5.99 -42.53
CA SER A 405 -17.62 -5.32 -43.57
C SER A 405 -18.10 -6.33 -44.61
#